data_c44f7819610bde46dab6ae574a8790fb
#
_entry.id   c44f7819610bde46dab6ae574a8790fb
#
_cell.length_a   1.000
_cell.length_b   1.000
_cell.length_c   1.000
_cell.angle_alpha   90.00
_cell.angle_beta   90.00
_cell.angle_gamma   90.00
#
_symmetry.space_group_name_H-M   'P 1'
#
loop_
_entity.id
_entity.type
_entity.pdbx_description
1 polymer ?
#
loop_
_entity_poly.entity_id
_entity_poly.type
_entity_poly.pdbx_seq_one_letter_code
_entity_poly.pdbx_strand_id
1 'polypeptide(L)'
;MDAASLAYLAKRRIPVTLRGAAHCEHCAHGPRGAAQLASNLDACGLLEDAAASIEKPADWIAPQLDEADFANADSRGSAPFAAVRRQWFRRLVGRGVAEVAQSLEPPASAPSTPDKAIRPGPYALPERRELLQIVCKRKDDQPFRVPLHDALPMMALSLQPGCNNCEACFRVCPTGAIQIEESPADYQLKFDADRCVACAVCLEVCQPHVLDADASFDARPEQTPRVLLSMAKQRCTRCDRHFVSHTPQQSCPICRDDEDAFTAIFG
;
A
#
# COMPACT_ATOMS: atom_id res chain seq x y z
N MET A 1 16.14 -8.94 -1.04
CA MET A 1 15.42 -9.28 0.20
C MET A 1 14.80 -8.01 0.69
N ASP A 2 13.51 -7.98 0.98
CA ASP A 2 12.80 -6.77 1.45
C ASP A 2 12.80 -6.67 2.98
N ALA A 3 12.45 -5.48 3.51
CA ALA A 3 12.46 -5.19 4.94
C ALA A 3 11.55 -6.12 5.75
N ALA A 4 10.38 -6.48 5.22
CA ALA A 4 9.43 -7.35 5.92
C ALA A 4 9.98 -8.78 6.08
N SER A 5 10.64 -9.30 5.04
CA SER A 5 11.30 -10.61 5.09
C SER A 5 12.46 -10.61 6.09
N LEU A 6 13.28 -9.56 6.11
CA LEU A 6 14.38 -9.42 7.07
C LEU A 6 13.87 -9.36 8.50
N ALA A 7 12.87 -8.51 8.76
CA ALA A 7 12.26 -8.38 10.08
C ALA A 7 11.57 -9.66 10.56
N TYR A 8 10.93 -10.41 9.64
CA TYR A 8 10.34 -11.69 9.97
C TYR A 8 11.39 -12.71 10.43
N LEU A 9 12.51 -12.82 9.71
CA LEU A 9 13.61 -13.72 10.06
C LEU A 9 14.28 -13.31 11.38
N ALA A 10 14.51 -12.01 11.56
CA ALA A 10 15.07 -11.44 12.80
C ALA A 10 14.19 -11.77 14.02
N LYS A 11 12.88 -11.54 13.92
CA LYS A 11 11.89 -11.86 14.97
C LYS A 11 11.83 -13.37 15.28
N ARG A 12 12.06 -14.22 14.27
CA ARG A 12 12.11 -15.68 14.42
C ARG A 12 13.46 -16.19 14.92
N ARG A 13 14.42 -15.28 15.21
CA ARG A 13 15.77 -15.61 15.66
C ARG A 13 16.54 -16.50 14.66
N ILE A 14 16.26 -16.29 13.37
CA ILE A 14 16.98 -16.95 12.30
C ILE A 14 18.15 -16.06 11.90
N PRO A 15 19.41 -16.47 12.14
CA PRO A 15 20.55 -15.65 11.78
C PRO A 15 20.65 -15.50 10.26
N VAL A 16 20.75 -14.27 9.79
CA VAL A 16 20.89 -13.95 8.37
C VAL A 16 22.18 -13.21 8.15
N THR A 17 23.03 -13.71 7.26
CA THR A 17 24.23 -13.01 6.80
C THR A 17 24.05 -12.67 5.32
N LEU A 18 24.03 -11.37 5.03
CA LEU A 18 23.94 -10.84 3.67
C LEU A 18 25.35 -10.65 3.12
N ARG A 19 25.68 -11.41 2.08
CA ARG A 19 27.00 -11.39 1.45
C ARG A 19 26.97 -10.67 0.11
N GLY A 20 28.08 -10.06 -0.27
CA GLY A 20 28.27 -9.47 -1.57
C GLY A 20 27.80 -8.02 -1.68
N ALA A 21 27.60 -7.32 -0.57
CA ALA A 21 27.30 -5.88 -0.59
C ALA A 21 28.39 -5.05 -1.28
N ALA A 22 29.67 -5.45 -1.14
CA ALA A 22 30.81 -4.81 -1.82
C ALA A 22 30.74 -4.91 -3.37
N HIS A 23 30.00 -5.87 -3.91
CA HIS A 23 29.84 -6.01 -5.38
C HIS A 23 28.67 -5.22 -5.95
N CYS A 24 27.91 -4.50 -5.13
CA CYS A 24 26.75 -3.74 -5.61
C CYS A 24 27.14 -2.69 -6.67
N GLU A 25 28.31 -2.13 -6.60
CA GLU A 25 28.81 -1.16 -7.60
C GLU A 25 28.96 -1.76 -8.99
N HIS A 26 29.23 -3.05 -9.08
CA HIS A 26 29.51 -3.79 -10.32
C HIS A 26 28.33 -4.66 -10.79
N CYS A 27 27.24 -4.65 -10.05
CA CYS A 27 26.07 -5.44 -10.43
C CYS A 27 25.15 -4.71 -11.41
N ALA A 28 24.26 -5.46 -12.10
CA ALA A 28 23.32 -4.89 -13.06
C ALA A 28 22.35 -3.84 -12.44
N HIS A 29 22.14 -3.89 -11.13
CA HIS A 29 21.31 -2.92 -10.39
C HIS A 29 22.12 -1.74 -9.85
N GLY A 30 23.46 -1.83 -9.86
CA GLY A 30 24.38 -0.77 -9.49
C GLY A 30 24.11 -0.10 -8.15
N PRO A 31 24.35 1.22 -8.03
CA PRO A 31 24.16 1.98 -6.80
C PRO A 31 22.74 1.92 -6.23
N ARG A 32 21.73 1.77 -7.10
CA ARG A 32 20.33 1.64 -6.68
C ARG A 32 20.08 0.37 -5.85
N GLY A 33 20.75 -0.73 -6.19
CA GLY A 33 20.65 -1.99 -5.45
C GLY A 33 21.24 -1.86 -4.04
N ALA A 34 22.39 -1.19 -3.90
CA ALA A 34 23.03 -0.92 -2.61
C ALA A 34 22.14 0.00 -1.75
N ALA A 35 21.63 1.09 -2.31
CA ALA A 35 20.75 2.01 -1.62
C ALA A 35 19.45 1.32 -1.14
N GLN A 36 18.85 0.48 -1.98
CA GLN A 36 17.66 -0.29 -1.60
C GLN A 36 17.95 -1.29 -0.49
N LEU A 37 19.10 -1.95 -0.51
CA LEU A 37 19.49 -2.87 0.56
C LEU A 37 19.70 -2.12 1.87
N ALA A 38 20.39 -0.99 1.85
CA ALA A 38 20.57 -0.13 3.03
C ALA A 38 19.22 0.33 3.59
N SER A 39 18.33 0.81 2.75
CA SER A 39 16.96 1.22 3.12
C SER A 39 16.15 0.08 3.73
N ASN A 40 16.27 -1.15 3.22
CA ASN A 40 15.59 -2.31 3.77
C ASN A 40 16.15 -2.72 5.14
N LEU A 41 17.47 -2.60 5.36
CA LEU A 41 18.10 -2.87 6.65
C LEU A 41 17.69 -1.82 7.68
N ASP A 42 17.68 -0.55 7.29
CA ASP A 42 17.25 0.57 8.12
C ASP A 42 15.79 0.37 8.58
N ALA A 43 14.89 0.08 7.66
CA ALA A 43 13.51 -0.25 7.97
C ALA A 43 13.36 -1.47 8.90
N CYS A 44 14.23 -2.48 8.77
CA CYS A 44 14.26 -3.61 9.69
C CYS A 44 14.67 -3.17 11.11
N GLY A 45 15.67 -2.29 11.23
CA GLY A 45 16.09 -1.69 12.51
C GLY A 45 14.96 -0.89 13.17
N LEU A 46 14.22 -0.08 12.41
CA LEU A 46 13.07 0.67 12.93
C LEU A 46 11.97 -0.25 13.51
N LEU A 47 11.74 -1.41 12.88
CA LEU A 47 10.79 -2.40 13.41
C LEU A 47 11.31 -3.07 14.68
N GLU A 48 12.62 -3.34 14.77
CA GLU A 48 13.27 -3.87 15.98
C GLU A 48 13.20 -2.86 17.13
N ASP A 49 13.52 -1.59 16.88
CA ASP A 49 13.43 -0.52 17.86
C ASP A 49 12.01 -0.33 18.38
N ALA A 50 11.02 -0.39 17.49
CA ALA A 50 9.61 -0.35 17.86
C ALA A 50 9.23 -1.54 18.75
N ALA A 51 9.72 -2.73 18.46
CA ALA A 51 9.53 -3.91 19.30
C ALA A 51 10.23 -3.75 20.65
N ALA A 52 11.48 -3.28 20.69
CA ALA A 52 12.28 -3.09 21.89
C ALA A 52 11.69 -2.03 22.84
N SER A 53 10.99 -1.04 22.29
CA SER A 53 10.32 -0.01 23.10
C SER A 53 9.17 -0.58 23.95
N ILE A 54 8.66 -1.74 23.58
CA ILE A 54 7.49 -2.37 24.20
C ILE A 54 7.86 -3.67 24.94
N GLU A 55 8.76 -4.48 24.35
CA GLU A 55 9.24 -5.76 24.89
C GLU A 55 10.68 -5.63 25.36
N LYS A 56 10.99 -5.90 26.62
CA LYS A 56 12.34 -5.87 27.16
C LYS A 56 12.93 -7.27 27.26
N PRO A 57 14.10 -7.54 26.65
CA PRO A 57 14.58 -6.99 25.38
C PRO A 57 13.85 -7.62 24.19
N ALA A 58 13.75 -6.92 23.07
CA ALA A 58 13.35 -7.57 21.82
C ALA A 58 14.45 -8.58 21.47
N ASP A 59 14.13 -9.83 21.57
CA ASP A 59 15.05 -10.96 21.38
C ASP A 59 15.26 -11.26 19.88
N TRP A 60 15.31 -10.22 19.07
CA TRP A 60 15.52 -10.31 17.62
C TRP A 60 16.98 -10.52 17.30
N ILE A 61 17.28 -11.22 16.21
CA ILE A 61 18.65 -11.34 15.69
C ILE A 61 18.75 -10.46 14.45
N ALA A 62 19.41 -9.31 14.60
CA ALA A 62 19.61 -8.38 13.50
C ALA A 62 20.36 -9.03 12.33
N PRO A 63 19.98 -8.76 11.06
CA PRO A 63 20.72 -9.21 9.90
C PRO A 63 22.13 -8.62 9.90
N GLN A 64 23.12 -9.44 9.57
CA GLN A 64 24.53 -9.02 9.48
C GLN A 64 24.94 -8.83 8.03
N LEU A 65 25.71 -7.77 7.76
CA LEU A 65 26.39 -7.59 6.48
C LEU A 65 27.78 -8.23 6.55
N ASP A 66 28.08 -9.09 5.60
CA ASP A 66 29.42 -9.59 5.38
C ASP A 66 30.01 -8.84 4.18
N GLU A 67 30.95 -7.94 4.49
CA GLU A 67 31.69 -7.13 3.49
C GLU A 67 32.78 -7.94 2.78
N ALA A 68 33.01 -9.18 3.17
CA ALA A 68 34.02 -10.01 2.55
C ALA A 68 33.82 -10.13 1.05
N ASP A 69 34.90 -9.94 0.32
CA ASP A 69 34.93 -9.99 -1.12
C ASP A 69 34.55 -11.40 -1.62
N PHE A 70 33.62 -11.49 -2.55
CA PHE A 70 33.19 -12.74 -3.16
C PHE A 70 34.29 -13.39 -4.03
N ALA A 71 35.41 -12.73 -4.26
CA ALA A 71 36.48 -13.20 -5.14
C ALA A 71 36.99 -14.61 -4.83
N ASN A 72 36.77 -15.10 -3.58
CA ASN A 72 37.15 -16.43 -3.14
C ASN A 72 35.98 -17.28 -2.58
N ALA A 73 34.77 -16.76 -2.55
CA ALA A 73 33.66 -17.62 -2.27
C ALA A 73 33.49 -18.51 -3.50
N ASP A 74 33.76 -19.83 -3.35
CA ASP A 74 33.28 -20.83 -4.30
C ASP A 74 31.85 -20.45 -4.64
N SER A 75 31.69 -19.71 -5.72
CA SER A 75 30.39 -19.45 -6.31
C SER A 75 29.97 -20.79 -6.95
N ARG A 76 29.70 -21.76 -6.09
CA ARG A 76 28.73 -22.80 -6.39
C ARG A 76 27.39 -22.07 -6.49
N GLY A 77 27.43 -21.06 -7.40
CA GLY A 77 26.28 -20.38 -7.88
C GLY A 77 25.29 -21.49 -8.16
N SER A 78 24.10 -21.32 -7.69
CA SER A 78 22.95 -22.15 -8.06
C SER A 78 23.16 -22.53 -9.51
N ALA A 79 23.67 -23.75 -9.70
CA ALA A 79 24.24 -24.21 -10.94
C ALA A 79 23.29 -23.87 -12.08
N PRO A 80 23.76 -23.65 -13.30
CA PRO A 80 22.93 -23.46 -14.50
C PRO A 80 21.80 -24.49 -14.62
N PHE A 81 21.90 -25.54 -13.86
CA PHE A 81 20.92 -26.61 -13.67
C PHE A 81 19.55 -26.13 -13.14
N ALA A 82 19.47 -25.12 -12.26
CA ALA A 82 18.19 -24.64 -11.77
C ALA A 82 17.50 -23.72 -12.78
N ALA A 83 18.26 -22.93 -13.56
CA ALA A 83 17.73 -22.09 -14.61
C ALA A 83 17.22 -22.90 -15.79
N VAL A 84 17.96 -23.92 -16.21
CA VAL A 84 17.57 -24.85 -17.29
C VAL A 84 16.34 -25.67 -16.89
N ARG A 85 16.27 -26.15 -15.65
CA ARG A 85 15.12 -26.92 -15.16
C ARG A 85 13.87 -26.07 -15.05
N ARG A 86 13.99 -24.82 -14.58
CA ARG A 86 12.87 -23.85 -14.56
C ARG A 86 12.44 -23.44 -15.96
N GLN A 87 13.38 -23.22 -16.88
CA GLN A 87 13.07 -22.88 -18.28
C GLN A 87 12.44 -24.07 -18.99
N TRP A 88 12.91 -25.29 -18.73
CA TRP A 88 12.32 -26.49 -19.28
C TRP A 88 10.90 -26.72 -18.75
N PHE A 89 10.69 -26.57 -17.43
CA PHE A 89 9.36 -26.65 -16.80
C PHE A 89 8.41 -25.56 -17.34
N ARG A 90 8.90 -24.31 -17.47
CA ARG A 90 8.11 -23.22 -18.07
C ARG A 90 7.76 -23.48 -19.53
N ARG A 91 8.66 -24.11 -20.31
CA ARG A 91 8.39 -24.48 -21.71
C ARG A 91 7.39 -25.63 -21.80
N LEU A 92 7.45 -26.58 -20.89
CA LEU A 92 6.55 -27.72 -20.86
C LEU A 92 5.14 -27.32 -20.39
N VAL A 93 5.06 -26.60 -19.29
CA VAL A 93 3.80 -26.06 -18.76
C VAL A 93 3.24 -24.98 -19.69
N GLY A 94 4.08 -24.11 -20.24
CA GLY A 94 3.64 -23.05 -21.16
C GLY A 94 3.07 -23.59 -22.47
N ARG A 95 3.60 -24.68 -23.04
CA ARG A 95 3.02 -25.33 -24.22
C ARG A 95 1.70 -26.01 -23.92
N GLY A 96 1.62 -26.76 -22.83
CA GLY A 96 0.36 -27.41 -22.43
C GLY A 96 -0.74 -26.41 -22.08
N VAL A 97 -0.40 -25.33 -21.38
CA VAL A 97 -1.37 -24.25 -21.04
C VAL A 97 -1.78 -23.46 -22.27
N ALA A 98 -0.86 -23.18 -23.21
CA ALA A 98 -1.19 -22.48 -24.45
C ALA A 98 -2.14 -23.29 -25.37
N GLU A 99 -1.93 -24.61 -25.48
CA GLU A 99 -2.83 -25.46 -26.26
C GLU A 99 -4.20 -25.60 -25.63
N VAL A 100 -4.28 -25.73 -24.29
CA VAL A 100 -5.55 -25.78 -23.58
C VAL A 100 -6.24 -24.40 -23.58
N ALA A 101 -5.48 -23.31 -23.45
CA ALA A 101 -6.03 -21.95 -23.52
C ALA A 101 -6.61 -21.64 -24.91
N GLN A 102 -5.92 -22.02 -25.99
CA GLN A 102 -6.45 -21.87 -27.36
C GLN A 102 -7.72 -22.70 -27.62
N SER A 103 -7.88 -23.83 -26.93
CA SER A 103 -9.06 -24.68 -27.04
C SER A 103 -10.23 -24.17 -26.19
N LEU A 104 -9.98 -23.28 -25.24
CA LEU A 104 -10.97 -22.74 -24.31
C LEU A 104 -11.29 -21.26 -24.55
N GLU A 105 -10.68 -20.62 -25.54
CA GLU A 105 -11.02 -19.24 -25.88
C GLU A 105 -12.46 -19.19 -26.44
N PRO A 106 -13.40 -18.59 -25.71
CA PRO A 106 -14.67 -18.20 -26.31
C PRO A 106 -14.36 -17.16 -27.40
N PRO A 107 -15.13 -17.13 -28.49
CA PRO A 107 -14.92 -16.17 -29.56
C PRO A 107 -14.81 -14.76 -28.97
N ALA A 108 -13.77 -14.06 -29.35
CA ALA A 108 -13.45 -12.72 -28.83
C ALA A 108 -14.65 -11.79 -29.02
N SER A 109 -15.51 -11.72 -28.02
CA SER A 109 -16.40 -10.59 -27.86
C SER A 109 -15.53 -9.37 -27.54
N ALA A 110 -15.69 -8.31 -28.30
CA ALA A 110 -15.02 -7.05 -28.04
C ALA A 110 -15.14 -6.73 -26.54
N PRO A 111 -14.04 -6.33 -25.87
CA PRO A 111 -14.08 -6.03 -24.45
C PRO A 111 -15.15 -4.96 -24.25
N SER A 112 -16.23 -5.30 -23.58
CA SER A 112 -17.23 -4.32 -23.17
C SER A 112 -16.54 -3.33 -22.25
N THR A 113 -16.51 -2.07 -22.63
CA THR A 113 -16.01 -1.00 -21.76
C THR A 113 -16.88 -1.04 -20.50
N PRO A 114 -16.31 -1.25 -19.31
CA PRO A 114 -17.13 -1.32 -18.11
C PRO A 114 -17.74 0.05 -17.83
N ASP A 115 -19.05 0.11 -17.62
CA ASP A 115 -19.79 1.33 -17.29
C ASP A 115 -19.36 1.99 -15.98
N LYS A 116 -18.58 1.28 -15.16
CA LYS A 116 -18.03 1.77 -13.89
C LYS A 116 -16.53 1.48 -13.84
N ALA A 117 -15.78 2.39 -13.22
CA ALA A 117 -14.37 2.15 -12.94
C ALA A 117 -14.20 0.76 -12.30
N ILE A 118 -13.37 -0.07 -12.92
CA ILE A 118 -13.08 -1.41 -12.40
C ILE A 118 -12.36 -1.19 -11.09
N ARG A 119 -13.04 -1.42 -9.99
CA ARG A 119 -12.38 -1.59 -8.73
C ARG A 119 -11.79 -2.98 -8.71
N PRO A 120 -10.54 -3.05 -8.38
CA PRO A 120 -9.98 -4.33 -8.07
C PRO A 120 -10.83 -4.95 -6.94
N GLY A 121 -11.18 -6.22 -7.10
CA GLY A 121 -11.87 -7.00 -6.05
C GLY A 121 -11.04 -7.12 -4.78
N PRO A 122 -11.45 -7.88 -3.77
CA PRO A 122 -10.65 -8.13 -2.59
C PRO A 122 -9.34 -8.79 -3.03
N TYR A 123 -8.27 -8.01 -3.10
CA TYR A 123 -6.95 -8.53 -3.41
C TYR A 123 -6.39 -9.28 -2.23
N ALA A 124 -5.77 -10.41 -2.53
CA ALA A 124 -4.78 -10.96 -1.63
C ALA A 124 -3.67 -9.90 -1.43
N LEU A 125 -3.33 -9.63 -0.19
CA LEU A 125 -2.23 -8.71 0.11
C LEU A 125 -0.93 -9.29 -0.48
N PRO A 126 0.00 -8.44 -0.92
CA PRO A 126 1.33 -8.89 -1.29
C PRO A 126 2.00 -9.62 -0.12
N GLU A 127 2.72 -10.71 -0.39
CA GLU A 127 3.40 -11.53 0.62
C GLU A 127 4.20 -10.69 1.63
N ARG A 128 4.92 -9.68 1.15
CA ARG A 128 5.68 -8.74 2.01
C ARG A 128 4.79 -7.99 3.02
N ARG A 129 3.54 -7.71 2.65
CA ARG A 129 2.58 -7.03 3.54
C ARG A 129 2.03 -8.00 4.59
N GLU A 130 1.75 -9.23 4.21
CA GLU A 130 1.34 -10.30 5.14
C GLU A 130 2.44 -10.61 6.14
N LEU A 131 3.70 -10.72 5.70
CA LEU A 131 4.84 -10.90 6.60
C LEU A 131 4.95 -9.77 7.61
N LEU A 132 4.75 -8.52 7.17
CA LEU A 132 4.80 -7.37 8.07
C LEU A 132 3.66 -7.40 9.10
N GLN A 133 2.46 -7.82 8.72
CA GLN A 133 1.36 -8.02 9.67
C GLN A 133 1.72 -9.07 10.74
N ILE A 134 2.37 -10.17 10.34
CA ILE A 134 2.85 -11.20 11.30
C ILE A 134 3.93 -10.63 12.23
N VAL A 135 4.82 -9.79 11.70
CA VAL A 135 5.89 -9.14 12.47
C VAL A 135 5.29 -8.18 13.49
N CYS A 136 4.31 -7.38 13.10
CA CYS A 136 3.70 -6.36 13.96
C CYS A 136 2.57 -6.87 14.84
N LYS A 137 2.13 -8.13 14.65
CA LYS A 137 1.05 -8.73 15.47
C LYS A 137 1.49 -8.87 16.92
N ARG A 138 0.62 -8.39 17.83
CA ARG A 138 0.84 -8.41 19.27
C ARG A 138 -0.30 -9.12 19.99
N LYS A 139 -0.01 -9.52 21.23
CA LYS A 139 -1.01 -10.14 22.14
C LYS A 139 -1.66 -9.12 23.07
N ASP A 140 -1.03 -7.95 23.21
CA ASP A 140 -1.49 -6.85 24.05
C ASP A 140 -2.02 -5.69 23.19
N ASP A 141 -2.69 -4.75 23.82
CA ASP A 141 -3.29 -3.57 23.16
C ASP A 141 -2.30 -2.39 23.03
N GLN A 142 -1.02 -2.60 23.34
CA GLN A 142 -0.03 -1.54 23.21
C GLN A 142 0.27 -1.24 21.73
N PRO A 143 0.30 0.04 21.33
CA PRO A 143 0.56 0.42 19.95
C PRO A 143 1.98 0.05 19.52
N PHE A 144 2.11 -0.54 18.34
CA PHE A 144 3.39 -0.81 17.70
C PHE A 144 3.76 0.37 16.79
N ARG A 145 4.36 1.40 17.39
CA ARG A 145 4.67 2.66 16.71
C ARG A 145 5.91 2.56 15.84
N VAL A 146 5.73 2.82 14.54
CA VAL A 146 6.79 2.80 13.54
C VAL A 146 6.79 4.13 12.80
N PRO A 147 7.95 4.75 12.56
CA PRO A 147 8.05 5.92 11.69
C PRO A 147 7.74 5.54 10.24
N LEU A 148 7.27 6.51 9.46
CA LEU A 148 7.09 6.34 8.02
C LEU A 148 8.44 6.08 7.36
N HIS A 149 8.51 5.05 6.52
CA HIS A 149 9.74 4.68 5.81
C HIS A 149 9.42 4.05 4.45
N ASP A 150 10.14 4.46 3.41
CA ASP A 150 9.87 4.06 2.01
C ASP A 150 10.00 2.55 1.75
N ALA A 151 10.84 1.85 2.53
CA ALA A 151 10.99 0.41 2.39
C ALA A 151 9.89 -0.39 3.10
N LEU A 152 9.03 0.24 3.90
CA LEU A 152 7.90 -0.41 4.56
C LEU A 152 6.65 -0.35 3.67
N PRO A 153 6.02 -1.50 3.38
CA PRO A 153 4.82 -1.53 2.55
C PRO A 153 3.57 -1.17 3.36
N MET A 154 3.62 -0.11 4.15
CA MET A 154 2.48 0.42 4.90
C MET A 154 2.70 1.88 5.30
N MET A 155 1.59 2.61 5.44
CA MET A 155 1.54 3.97 5.98
C MET A 155 0.18 4.20 6.63
N ALA A 156 0.05 5.22 7.44
CA ALA A 156 -1.24 5.78 7.81
C ALA A 156 -1.48 7.11 7.10
N LEU A 157 -2.75 7.44 6.92
CA LEU A 157 -3.17 8.66 6.24
C LEU A 157 -3.94 9.56 7.19
N SER A 158 -3.70 10.86 7.06
CA SER A 158 -4.51 11.91 7.67
C SER A 158 -5.07 12.84 6.59
N LEU A 159 -6.21 13.43 6.87
CA LEU A 159 -6.86 14.37 5.98
C LEU A 159 -6.98 15.72 6.67
N GLN A 160 -6.35 16.73 6.08
CA GLN A 160 -6.43 18.11 6.51
C GLN A 160 -7.75 18.76 6.07
N PRO A 161 -8.19 19.85 6.71
CA PRO A 161 -9.33 20.63 6.24
C PRO A 161 -9.15 21.10 4.78
N GLY A 162 -10.25 21.14 4.03
CA GLY A 162 -10.23 21.60 2.63
C GLY A 162 -10.51 20.49 1.59
N CYS A 163 -10.83 19.28 2.04
CA CYS A 163 -11.26 18.22 1.14
C CYS A 163 -12.57 18.60 0.44
N ASN A 164 -12.55 18.57 -0.89
CA ASN A 164 -13.71 18.88 -1.75
C ASN A 164 -14.55 17.64 -2.11
N ASN A 165 -14.26 16.51 -1.49
CA ASN A 165 -14.95 15.21 -1.74
C ASN A 165 -14.95 14.76 -3.21
N CYS A 166 -13.85 14.98 -3.94
CA CYS A 166 -13.73 14.55 -5.34
C CYS A 166 -13.59 13.03 -5.52
N GLU A 167 -13.40 12.29 -4.44
CA GLU A 167 -13.22 10.83 -4.42
C GLU A 167 -12.03 10.29 -5.23
N ALA A 168 -11.13 11.13 -5.71
CA ALA A 168 -10.00 10.70 -6.53
C ALA A 168 -9.13 9.67 -5.81
N CYS A 169 -8.78 9.91 -4.54
CA CYS A 169 -7.99 9.01 -3.70
C CYS A 169 -8.64 7.62 -3.53
N PHE A 170 -9.96 7.58 -3.41
CA PHE A 170 -10.73 6.35 -3.35
C PHE A 170 -10.71 5.58 -4.69
N ARG A 171 -10.85 6.28 -5.81
CA ARG A 171 -10.92 5.66 -7.15
C ARG A 171 -9.61 5.05 -7.60
N VAL A 172 -8.47 5.63 -7.17
CA VAL A 172 -7.13 5.17 -7.57
C VAL A 172 -6.53 4.14 -6.62
N CYS A 173 -7.12 3.93 -5.45
CA CYS A 173 -6.54 3.00 -4.46
C CYS A 173 -6.55 1.56 -4.98
N PRO A 174 -5.39 0.95 -5.30
CA PRO A 174 -5.35 -0.36 -5.93
C PRO A 174 -5.77 -1.49 -5.01
N THR A 175 -5.64 -1.31 -3.69
CA THR A 175 -5.95 -2.33 -2.70
C THR A 175 -7.29 -2.10 -2.00
N GLY A 176 -7.99 -1.00 -2.32
CA GLY A 176 -9.23 -0.63 -1.65
C GLY A 176 -9.04 -0.27 -0.16
N ALA A 177 -7.83 0.21 0.20
CA ALA A 177 -7.57 0.71 1.55
C ALA A 177 -8.38 1.97 1.86
N ILE A 178 -8.67 2.80 0.86
CA ILE A 178 -9.60 3.93 0.99
C ILE A 178 -10.99 3.45 0.57
N GLN A 179 -11.97 3.65 1.42
CA GLN A 179 -13.33 3.14 1.26
C GLN A 179 -14.34 4.26 1.47
N ILE A 180 -15.47 4.18 0.80
CA ILE A 180 -16.63 5.04 1.01
C ILE A 180 -17.72 4.20 1.66
N GLU A 181 -18.25 4.71 2.77
CA GLU A 181 -19.43 4.16 3.41
C GLU A 181 -20.53 5.22 3.40
N GLU A 182 -21.65 4.88 2.80
CA GLU A 182 -22.80 5.77 2.71
C GLU A 182 -24.00 5.16 3.43
N SER A 183 -24.65 6.01 4.22
CA SER A 183 -25.98 5.77 4.78
C SER A 183 -26.99 6.76 4.18
N PRO A 184 -28.28 6.65 4.50
CA PRO A 184 -29.26 7.66 4.09
C PRO A 184 -28.96 9.07 4.61
N ALA A 185 -28.28 9.20 5.75
CA ALA A 185 -27.98 10.46 6.42
C ALA A 185 -26.50 10.89 6.32
N ASP A 186 -25.59 9.93 6.15
CA ASP A 186 -24.16 10.16 6.29
C ASP A 186 -23.37 9.65 5.10
N TYR A 187 -22.26 10.32 4.85
CA TYR A 187 -21.20 9.93 3.94
C TYR A 187 -19.88 9.89 4.71
N GLN A 188 -19.14 8.80 4.63
CA GLN A 188 -17.85 8.66 5.28
C GLN A 188 -16.79 8.16 4.29
N LEU A 189 -15.63 8.83 4.29
CA LEU A 189 -14.41 8.34 3.67
C LEU A 189 -13.57 7.68 4.77
N LYS A 190 -13.29 6.40 4.62
CA LYS A 190 -12.55 5.59 5.60
C LYS A 190 -11.24 5.10 5.02
N PHE A 191 -10.27 4.92 5.89
CA PHE A 191 -8.97 4.34 5.55
C PHE A 191 -8.72 3.08 6.39
N ASP A 192 -8.48 1.99 5.70
CA ASP A 192 -8.11 0.70 6.25
C ASP A 192 -6.59 0.50 6.09
N ALA A 193 -5.86 0.67 7.19
CA ALA A 193 -4.40 0.54 7.21
C ALA A 193 -3.93 -0.88 6.85
N ASP A 194 -4.74 -1.90 7.15
CA ASP A 194 -4.39 -3.29 6.86
C ASP A 194 -4.33 -3.60 5.37
N ARG A 195 -5.04 -2.83 4.56
CA ARG A 195 -5.04 -2.95 3.11
C ARG A 195 -4.02 -2.05 2.41
N CYS A 196 -3.47 -1.07 3.11
CA CYS A 196 -2.53 -0.13 2.53
C CYS A 196 -1.18 -0.80 2.24
N VAL A 197 -0.62 -0.52 1.06
CA VAL A 197 0.70 -1.01 0.60
C VAL A 197 1.69 0.14 0.36
N ALA A 198 1.41 1.33 0.89
CA ALA A 198 2.26 2.51 0.80
C ALA A 198 2.65 2.91 -0.65
N CYS A 199 1.75 2.74 -1.61
CA CYS A 199 2.04 3.13 -3.00
C CYS A 199 1.97 4.65 -3.27
N ALA A 200 1.50 5.44 -2.31
CA ALA A 200 1.38 6.90 -2.32
C ALA A 200 0.53 7.53 -3.46
N VAL A 201 -0.02 6.76 -4.40
CA VAL A 201 -0.82 7.28 -5.53
C VAL A 201 -1.99 8.16 -5.07
N CYS A 202 -2.60 7.83 -3.93
CA CYS A 202 -3.70 8.64 -3.37
C CYS A 202 -3.25 10.05 -2.95
N LEU A 203 -1.99 10.22 -2.55
CA LEU A 203 -1.41 11.52 -2.21
C LEU A 203 -1.18 12.35 -3.48
N GLU A 204 -0.66 11.73 -4.54
CA GLU A 204 -0.36 12.39 -5.82
C GLU A 204 -1.61 12.91 -6.53
N VAL A 205 -2.74 12.17 -6.44
CA VAL A 205 -4.00 12.57 -7.11
C VAL A 205 -4.85 13.54 -6.29
N CYS A 206 -4.45 13.85 -5.07
CA CYS A 206 -5.19 14.76 -4.21
C CYS A 206 -5.02 16.21 -4.69
N GLN A 207 -5.95 16.70 -5.51
CA GLN A 207 -5.90 18.06 -6.10
C GLN A 207 -5.79 19.17 -5.05
N PRO A 208 -6.56 19.13 -3.92
CA PRO A 208 -6.41 20.14 -2.88
C PRO A 208 -5.15 19.95 -2.02
N HIS A 209 -4.37 18.85 -2.22
CA HIS A 209 -3.17 18.52 -1.43
C HIS A 209 -3.41 18.52 0.10
N VAL A 210 -4.54 17.96 0.52
CA VAL A 210 -4.95 17.89 1.93
C VAL A 210 -4.87 16.47 2.51
N LEU A 211 -4.51 15.50 1.70
CA LEU A 211 -4.27 14.12 2.15
C LEU A 211 -2.77 13.95 2.38
N ASP A 212 -2.39 13.59 3.60
CA ASP A 212 -1.00 13.44 4.02
C ASP A 212 -0.73 12.04 4.56
N ALA A 213 0.54 11.61 4.47
CA ALA A 213 1.02 10.45 5.19
C ALA A 213 1.47 10.88 6.60
N ASP A 214 1.03 10.14 7.62
CA ASP A 214 1.45 10.41 9.00
C ASP A 214 2.94 10.08 9.15
N ALA A 215 3.71 10.92 9.86
CA ALA A 215 5.14 10.73 10.08
C ALA A 215 5.46 9.46 10.89
N SER A 216 4.50 8.97 11.67
CA SER A 216 4.57 7.69 12.38
C SER A 216 3.17 7.12 12.55
N PHE A 217 3.08 5.79 12.63
CA PHE A 217 1.78 5.12 12.73
C PHE A 217 1.86 3.87 13.60
N ASP A 218 0.71 3.37 14.01
CA ASP A 218 0.57 2.07 14.66
C ASP A 218 0.52 0.98 13.59
N ALA A 219 1.52 0.10 13.58
CA ALA A 219 1.67 -0.95 12.59
C ALA A 219 0.94 -2.26 12.92
N ARG A 220 0.21 -2.32 14.03
CA ARG A 220 -0.55 -3.52 14.39
C ARG A 220 -1.60 -3.85 13.32
N PRO A 221 -1.82 -5.13 13.00
CA PRO A 221 -2.92 -5.55 12.14
C PRO A 221 -4.27 -5.53 12.89
N GLU A 222 -5.34 -5.73 12.15
CA GLU A 222 -6.71 -5.87 12.66
C GLU A 222 -7.24 -4.59 13.33
N GLN A 223 -6.80 -3.43 12.82
CA GLN A 223 -7.30 -2.14 13.31
C GLN A 223 -8.63 -1.77 12.66
N THR A 224 -9.48 -1.08 13.43
CA THR A 224 -10.70 -0.50 12.88
C THR A 224 -10.35 0.57 11.83
N PRO A 225 -10.99 0.56 10.65
CA PRO A 225 -10.76 1.58 9.63
C PRO A 225 -10.97 2.99 10.20
N ARG A 226 -10.00 3.87 9.98
CA ARG A 226 -10.02 5.25 10.43
C ARG A 226 -10.95 6.09 9.56
N VAL A 227 -11.84 6.86 10.16
CA VAL A 227 -12.65 7.84 9.42
C VAL A 227 -11.77 9.05 9.09
N LEU A 228 -11.53 9.28 7.80
CA LEU A 228 -10.80 10.45 7.29
C LEU A 228 -11.72 11.65 7.12
N LEU A 229 -12.95 11.42 6.65
CA LEU A 229 -13.95 12.44 6.37
C LEU A 229 -15.33 11.94 6.77
N SER A 230 -16.11 12.79 7.40
CA SER A 230 -17.54 12.57 7.64
C SER A 230 -18.32 13.78 7.22
N MET A 231 -19.36 13.61 6.44
CA MET A 231 -20.25 14.66 5.95
C MET A 231 -21.71 14.23 6.08
N ALA A 232 -22.58 15.22 6.34
CA ALA A 232 -24.01 14.98 6.32
C ALA A 232 -24.54 14.93 4.88
N LYS A 233 -25.37 13.92 4.59
CA LYS A 233 -26.08 13.81 3.33
C LYS A 233 -27.36 14.63 3.39
N GLN A 234 -27.54 15.51 2.42
CA GLN A 234 -28.60 16.49 2.43
C GLN A 234 -29.33 16.49 1.09
N ARG A 235 -30.51 17.05 1.09
CA ARG A 235 -31.34 17.23 -0.10
C ARG A 235 -31.45 18.69 -0.44
N CYS A 236 -31.13 19.04 -1.67
CA CYS A 236 -31.22 20.41 -2.16
C CYS A 236 -32.68 20.84 -2.26
N THR A 237 -33.06 21.95 -1.64
CA THR A 237 -34.42 22.49 -1.68
C THR A 237 -34.82 23.01 -3.07
N ARG A 238 -33.82 23.28 -3.92
CA ARG A 238 -34.03 23.90 -5.24
C ARG A 238 -34.14 22.88 -6.37
N CYS A 239 -33.27 21.88 -6.43
CA CYS A 239 -33.25 20.88 -7.51
C CYS A 239 -33.52 19.45 -7.03
N ASP A 240 -33.82 19.26 -5.75
CA ASP A 240 -34.16 17.98 -5.12
C ASP A 240 -33.06 16.92 -5.16
N ARG A 241 -31.85 17.29 -5.59
CA ARG A 241 -30.68 16.40 -5.68
C ARG A 241 -30.07 16.19 -4.31
N HIS A 242 -29.61 14.99 -4.04
CA HIS A 242 -28.79 14.70 -2.88
C HIS A 242 -27.36 15.23 -3.06
N PHE A 243 -26.83 15.80 -2.00
CA PHE A 243 -25.44 16.28 -1.91
C PHE A 243 -24.90 16.08 -0.50
N VAL A 244 -23.60 16.19 -0.32
CA VAL A 244 -22.92 16.08 0.98
C VAL A 244 -22.23 17.39 1.32
N SER A 245 -22.25 17.76 2.60
CA SER A 245 -21.51 18.91 3.09
C SER A 245 -21.16 18.77 4.57
N HIS A 246 -20.14 19.51 5.02
CA HIS A 246 -19.73 19.54 6.43
C HIS A 246 -20.75 20.24 7.32
N THR A 247 -21.47 21.20 6.76
CA THR A 247 -22.45 22.02 7.50
C THR A 247 -23.81 21.90 6.83
N PRO A 248 -24.92 22.07 7.58
CA PRO A 248 -26.24 22.13 6.99
C PRO A 248 -26.34 23.24 5.93
N GLN A 249 -26.80 22.90 4.74
CA GLN A 249 -27.00 23.81 3.62
C GLN A 249 -28.33 23.54 2.95
N GLN A 250 -29.00 24.60 2.46
CA GLN A 250 -30.29 24.47 1.77
C GLN A 250 -30.10 24.12 0.29
N SER A 251 -29.05 24.64 -0.35
CA SER A 251 -28.79 24.48 -1.77
C SER A 251 -27.50 23.67 -2.00
N CYS A 252 -27.50 22.79 -3.00
CA CYS A 252 -26.28 22.10 -3.43
C CYS A 252 -25.30 23.08 -4.08
N PRO A 253 -24.00 22.73 -4.17
CA PRO A 253 -22.99 23.60 -4.75
C PRO A 253 -23.37 24.14 -6.13
N ILE A 254 -23.90 23.32 -7.02
CA ILE A 254 -24.31 23.71 -8.38
C ILE A 254 -25.39 24.79 -8.34
N CYS A 255 -26.45 24.61 -7.51
CA CYS A 255 -27.50 25.60 -7.42
C CYS A 255 -27.06 26.90 -6.77
N ARG A 256 -26.07 26.86 -5.88
CA ARG A 256 -25.47 28.03 -5.27
C ARG A 256 -24.60 28.79 -6.26
N ASP A 257 -23.76 28.08 -7.03
CA ASP A 257 -22.90 28.70 -8.05
C ASP A 257 -23.74 29.38 -9.15
N ASP A 258 -24.88 28.77 -9.54
CA ASP A 258 -25.85 29.38 -10.46
C ASP A 258 -26.46 30.68 -9.89
N GLU A 259 -26.73 30.70 -8.59
CA GLU A 259 -27.30 31.89 -7.90
C GLU A 259 -26.29 33.01 -7.78
N ASP A 260 -25.04 32.65 -7.42
CA ASP A 260 -23.93 33.61 -7.35
C ASP A 260 -23.63 34.21 -8.74
N ALA A 261 -23.61 33.38 -9.79
CA ALA A 261 -23.43 33.84 -11.17
C ALA A 261 -24.58 34.72 -11.64
N PHE A 262 -25.82 34.39 -11.31
CA PHE A 262 -26.99 35.21 -11.66
C PHE A 262 -26.94 36.55 -10.94
N THR A 263 -26.63 36.57 -9.65
CA THR A 263 -26.49 37.79 -8.86
C THR A 263 -25.36 38.68 -9.36
N ALA A 264 -24.23 38.10 -9.78
CA ALA A 264 -23.11 38.84 -10.36
C ALA A 264 -23.41 39.48 -11.71
N ILE A 265 -24.38 38.96 -12.45
CA ILE A 265 -24.76 39.48 -13.79
C ILE A 265 -25.93 40.49 -13.68
N PHE A 266 -26.89 40.25 -12.79
CA PHE A 266 -28.17 40.96 -12.77
C PHE A 266 -28.45 41.69 -11.44
N GLY A 267 -27.64 41.49 -10.43
CA GLY A 267 -27.72 42.20 -9.12
C GLY A 267 -26.84 43.41 -9.11
#